data_257e7332fc70d6db4560c542ce78ef1f
#
_entry.id   257e7332fc70d6db4560c542ce78ef1f
#
_cell.length_a   1.000
_cell.length_b   1.000
_cell.length_c   1.000
_cell.angle_alpha   90.00
_cell.angle_beta   90.00
_cell.angle_gamma   90.00
#
_symmetry.space_group_name_H-M   'P 1'
#
loop_
_entity.id
_entity.type
_entity.pdbx_description
1 polymer ?
#
loop_
_entity_poly.entity_id
_entity_poly.type
_entity_poly.pdbx_seq_one_letter_code
_entity_poly.pdbx_strand_id
1 'polypeptide(L)'
;MRIEWKHAMKMYQVDAFTQALFQGNPAAVIIRDDWLADDLMQKIAMENNLSETAFVKKIDDTHYEIRWFSPNTEVAFCGHATLASAFVLFQDFTAEKTIYFHVKNLGIFIVSQAEDGKIQMNFPIRRAQKVTEYPDILRQALSKPFKNVYLNSQAYIVEYETVEDVLSEQPDLNLLQQLGEIRTAITAQNDTVDVAITAQATEKYDCISRYFAPAV
;
A
#
# COMPACT_ATOMS: atom_id res chain seq x y z
N MET A 1 -10.99 -14.78 37.65
CA MET A 1 -11.75 -14.21 36.51
C MET A 1 -11.69 -15.21 35.34
N ARG A 2 -12.82 -15.79 34.97
CA ARG A 2 -12.85 -16.73 33.84
C ARG A 2 -13.09 -15.90 32.59
N ILE A 3 -12.10 -15.81 31.71
CA ILE A 3 -12.26 -15.15 30.39
C ILE A 3 -12.95 -16.17 29.49
N GLU A 4 -14.20 -15.91 29.13
CA GLU A 4 -14.90 -16.68 28.11
C GLU A 4 -14.56 -16.10 26.73
N TRP A 5 -13.75 -16.80 25.98
CA TRP A 5 -13.42 -16.48 24.58
C TRP A 5 -14.62 -16.81 23.67
N LYS A 6 -15.63 -15.93 23.64
CA LYS A 6 -16.84 -16.18 22.84
C LYS A 6 -16.70 -15.90 21.35
N HIS A 7 -15.65 -15.19 20.93
CA HIS A 7 -15.49 -14.78 19.55
C HIS A 7 -14.01 -14.73 19.14
N ALA A 8 -13.46 -15.90 18.75
CA ALA A 8 -12.18 -15.91 18.05
C ALA A 8 -12.40 -15.40 16.60
N MET A 9 -11.57 -14.46 16.17
CA MET A 9 -11.58 -13.92 14.81
C MET A 9 -10.28 -14.33 14.12
N LYS A 10 -10.38 -14.93 12.92
CA LYS A 10 -9.20 -15.29 12.13
C LYS A 10 -8.66 -14.03 11.48
N MET A 11 -7.38 -13.80 11.64
CA MET A 11 -6.62 -12.73 11.02
C MET A 11 -5.38 -13.32 10.36
N TYR A 12 -5.05 -12.85 9.19
CA TYR A 12 -3.83 -13.19 8.46
C TYR A 12 -2.90 -12.00 8.50
N GLN A 13 -1.61 -12.24 8.69
CA GLN A 13 -0.58 -11.23 8.45
C GLN A 13 0.22 -11.64 7.22
N VAL A 14 0.30 -10.74 6.26
CA VAL A 14 0.92 -10.99 4.96
C VAL A 14 1.93 -9.89 4.66
N ASP A 15 3.16 -10.29 4.33
CA ASP A 15 4.17 -9.38 3.83
C ASP A 15 4.01 -9.22 2.31
N ALA A 16 3.43 -8.10 1.88
CA ALA A 16 3.23 -7.82 0.45
C ALA A 16 4.55 -7.45 -0.26
N PHE A 17 4.63 -7.71 -1.57
CA PHE A 17 5.76 -7.41 -2.44
C PHE A 17 7.05 -8.20 -2.16
N THR A 18 6.97 -9.34 -1.51
CA THR A 18 8.14 -10.18 -1.21
C THR A 18 7.82 -11.66 -1.33
N GLN A 19 8.86 -12.48 -1.45
CA GLN A 19 8.81 -13.94 -1.32
C GLN A 19 9.48 -14.43 -0.02
N ALA A 20 10.08 -13.52 0.74
CA ALA A 20 10.80 -13.84 1.98
C ALA A 20 10.06 -13.25 3.18
N LEU A 21 9.98 -14.02 4.27
CA LEU A 21 9.38 -13.58 5.53
C LEU A 21 10.12 -12.36 6.08
N PHE A 22 9.38 -11.45 6.69
CA PHE A 22 9.88 -10.23 7.33
C PHE A 22 10.55 -9.24 6.37
N GLN A 23 10.29 -9.40 5.08
CA GLN A 23 10.70 -8.45 4.05
C GLN A 23 9.45 -8.02 3.27
N GLY A 24 9.38 -6.76 2.89
CA GLY A 24 8.21 -6.24 2.20
C GLY A 24 7.35 -5.32 3.08
N ASN A 25 6.07 -5.18 2.73
CA ASN A 25 5.15 -4.31 3.46
C ASN A 25 4.05 -5.14 4.12
N PRO A 26 4.06 -5.27 5.46
CA PRO A 26 3.09 -6.11 6.17
C PRO A 26 1.70 -5.47 6.20
N ALA A 27 0.68 -6.30 6.02
CA ALA A 27 -0.71 -5.95 6.23
C ALA A 27 -1.44 -7.06 6.99
N ALA A 28 -2.36 -6.67 7.88
CA ALA A 28 -3.33 -7.61 8.44
C ALA A 28 -4.53 -7.72 7.49
N VAL A 29 -5.10 -8.93 7.38
CA VAL A 29 -6.27 -9.22 6.56
C VAL A 29 -7.30 -9.97 7.39
N ILE A 30 -8.51 -9.46 7.44
CA ILE A 30 -9.66 -10.07 8.13
C ILE A 30 -10.79 -10.25 7.14
N ILE A 31 -11.21 -11.49 6.90
CA ILE A 31 -12.26 -11.85 5.94
C ILE A 31 -13.50 -12.31 6.71
N ARG A 32 -14.67 -11.77 6.35
CA ARG A 32 -15.95 -12.04 7.00
C ARG A 32 -17.10 -12.03 6.01
N ASP A 33 -18.23 -12.57 6.45
CA ASP A 33 -19.50 -12.48 5.70
C ASP A 33 -20.24 -11.15 5.98
N ASP A 34 -20.01 -10.54 7.14
CA ASP A 34 -20.62 -9.27 7.57
C ASP A 34 -19.59 -8.26 8.04
N TRP A 35 -19.91 -6.96 7.89
CA TRP A 35 -19.09 -5.89 8.43
C TRP A 35 -19.09 -5.88 9.96
N LEU A 36 -17.94 -5.63 10.54
CA LEU A 36 -17.84 -5.19 11.93
C LEU A 36 -18.28 -3.72 12.03
N ALA A 37 -18.60 -3.29 13.25
CA ALA A 37 -18.81 -1.86 13.50
C ALA A 37 -17.54 -1.06 13.21
N ASP A 38 -17.68 0.15 12.68
CA ASP A 38 -16.55 0.99 12.23
C ASP A 38 -15.54 1.24 13.36
N ASP A 39 -16.03 1.52 14.57
CA ASP A 39 -15.21 1.75 15.75
C ASP A 39 -14.43 0.50 16.18
N LEU A 40 -14.98 -0.69 15.95
CA LEU A 40 -14.30 -1.95 16.22
C LEU A 40 -13.20 -2.23 15.20
N MET A 41 -13.46 -1.98 13.91
CA MET A 41 -12.45 -2.11 12.86
C MET A 41 -11.27 -1.17 13.12
N GLN A 42 -11.53 0.07 13.51
CA GLN A 42 -10.49 1.04 13.86
C GLN A 42 -9.67 0.60 15.07
N LYS A 43 -10.31 0.08 16.13
CA LYS A 43 -9.62 -0.43 17.33
C LYS A 43 -8.72 -1.61 17.02
N ILE A 44 -9.19 -2.53 16.16
CA ILE A 44 -8.39 -3.69 15.72
C ILE A 44 -7.16 -3.20 14.93
N ALA A 45 -7.33 -2.25 14.01
CA ALA A 45 -6.22 -1.71 13.24
C ALA A 45 -5.20 -1.00 14.14
N MET A 46 -5.66 -0.24 15.14
CA MET A 46 -4.80 0.42 16.12
C MET A 46 -4.02 -0.60 16.98
N GLU A 47 -4.67 -1.69 17.42
CA GLU A 47 -4.02 -2.73 18.22
C GLU A 47 -3.01 -3.53 17.40
N ASN A 48 -3.32 -3.84 16.13
CA ASN A 48 -2.39 -4.52 15.22
C ASN A 48 -1.13 -3.70 14.95
N ASN A 49 -1.25 -2.38 14.94
CA ASN A 49 -0.16 -1.44 14.71
C ASN A 49 0.70 -1.76 13.47
N LEU A 50 0.06 -2.25 12.42
CA LEU A 50 0.63 -2.41 11.08
C LEU A 50 0.28 -1.19 10.22
N SER A 51 0.98 -1.02 9.10
CA SER A 51 0.67 0.09 8.18
C SER A 51 -0.82 0.14 7.87
N GLU A 52 -1.42 -1.00 7.48
CA GLU A 52 -2.86 -1.14 7.31
C GLU A 52 -3.38 -2.52 7.74
N THR A 53 -4.63 -2.50 8.21
CA THR A 53 -5.48 -3.68 8.36
C THR A 53 -6.59 -3.62 7.32
N ALA A 54 -6.66 -4.61 6.44
CA ALA A 54 -7.74 -4.77 5.48
C ALA A 54 -8.88 -5.61 6.07
N PHE A 55 -10.08 -5.07 5.99
CA PHE A 55 -11.31 -5.82 6.27
C PHE A 55 -11.99 -6.13 4.94
N VAL A 56 -12.28 -7.40 4.72
CA VAL A 56 -12.86 -7.91 3.49
C VAL A 56 -14.18 -8.57 3.80
N LYS A 57 -15.26 -8.12 3.16
CA LYS A 57 -16.57 -8.76 3.25
C LYS A 57 -16.84 -9.57 2.00
N LYS A 58 -17.15 -10.84 2.17
CA LYS A 58 -17.55 -11.74 1.09
C LYS A 58 -18.96 -11.38 0.60
N ILE A 59 -19.13 -11.23 -0.71
CA ILE A 59 -20.43 -11.13 -1.37
C ILE A 59 -20.77 -12.49 -2.00
N ASP A 60 -19.84 -13.03 -2.78
CA ASP A 60 -19.91 -14.36 -3.37
C ASP A 60 -18.49 -14.93 -3.55
N ASP A 61 -18.28 -15.96 -4.39
CA ASP A 61 -16.99 -16.61 -4.55
C ASP A 61 -15.97 -15.78 -5.33
N THR A 62 -16.41 -14.72 -6.00
CA THR A 62 -15.55 -13.84 -6.80
C THR A 62 -15.66 -12.36 -6.43
N HIS A 63 -16.74 -11.96 -5.77
CA HIS A 63 -16.99 -10.57 -5.42
C HIS A 63 -16.84 -10.33 -3.92
N TYR A 64 -16.11 -9.27 -3.57
CA TYR A 64 -15.80 -8.87 -2.20
C TYR A 64 -15.91 -7.36 -2.06
N GLU A 65 -16.34 -6.87 -0.90
CA GLU A 65 -16.15 -5.48 -0.51
C GLU A 65 -14.86 -5.38 0.32
N ILE A 66 -14.11 -4.29 0.21
CA ILE A 66 -12.87 -4.09 0.97
C ILE A 66 -12.79 -2.68 1.55
N ARG A 67 -12.29 -2.60 2.79
CA ARG A 67 -11.97 -1.36 3.51
C ARG A 67 -10.61 -1.50 4.18
N TRP A 68 -9.88 -0.41 4.30
CA TRP A 68 -8.54 -0.39 4.87
C TRP A 68 -8.46 0.63 6.00
N PHE A 69 -7.82 0.24 7.07
CA PHE A 69 -7.63 1.07 8.25
C PHE A 69 -6.15 1.11 8.61
N SER A 70 -5.58 2.31 8.69
CA SER A 70 -4.33 2.55 9.40
C SER A 70 -4.59 2.52 10.91
N PRO A 71 -3.56 2.56 11.76
CA PRO A 71 -3.76 2.70 13.21
C PRO A 71 -4.59 3.93 13.60
N ASN A 72 -4.60 4.97 12.78
CA ASN A 72 -5.21 6.26 13.11
C ASN A 72 -6.57 6.50 12.44
N THR A 73 -6.77 5.96 11.22
CA THR A 73 -7.96 6.30 10.42
C THR A 73 -8.25 5.28 9.34
N GLU A 74 -9.50 5.25 8.84
CA GLU A 74 -9.83 4.58 7.60
C GLU A 74 -9.20 5.31 6.42
N VAL A 75 -8.54 4.58 5.51
CA VAL A 75 -7.91 5.13 4.32
C VAL A 75 -8.72 4.79 3.07
N ALA A 76 -8.81 5.76 2.16
CA ALA A 76 -9.63 5.63 0.95
C ALA A 76 -9.13 4.56 -0.03
N PHE A 77 -7.83 4.24 -0.01
CA PHE A 77 -7.20 3.27 -0.90
C PHE A 77 -5.87 2.78 -0.34
N CYS A 78 -5.63 1.47 -0.44
CA CYS A 78 -4.35 0.87 -0.06
C CYS A 78 -3.98 -0.30 -1.00
N GLY A 79 -2.92 -0.13 -1.79
CA GLY A 79 -2.48 -1.11 -2.80
C GLY A 79 -1.92 -2.39 -2.18
N HIS A 80 -0.99 -2.28 -1.21
CA HIS A 80 -0.33 -3.45 -0.63
C HIS A 80 -1.30 -4.31 0.21
N ALA A 81 -2.22 -3.68 0.95
CA ALA A 81 -3.21 -4.41 1.71
C ALA A 81 -4.29 -5.06 0.81
N THR A 82 -4.56 -4.47 -0.38
CA THR A 82 -5.37 -5.13 -1.42
C THR A 82 -4.66 -6.36 -1.98
N LEU A 83 -3.35 -6.25 -2.26
CA LEU A 83 -2.53 -7.39 -2.70
C LEU A 83 -2.50 -8.51 -1.66
N ALA A 84 -2.28 -8.17 -0.40
CA ALA A 84 -2.31 -9.12 0.72
C ALA A 84 -3.68 -9.81 0.85
N SER A 85 -4.78 -9.05 0.71
CA SER A 85 -6.14 -9.58 0.73
C SER A 85 -6.39 -10.55 -0.43
N ALA A 86 -5.99 -10.18 -1.64
CA ALA A 86 -6.12 -11.04 -2.81
C ALA A 86 -5.31 -12.34 -2.66
N PHE A 87 -4.10 -12.26 -2.11
CA PHE A 87 -3.28 -13.43 -1.83
C PHE A 87 -4.02 -14.42 -0.90
N VAL A 88 -4.57 -13.94 0.21
CA VAL A 88 -5.31 -14.77 1.17
C VAL A 88 -6.56 -15.38 0.51
N LEU A 89 -7.29 -14.59 -0.30
CA LEU A 89 -8.49 -15.08 -0.99
C LEU A 89 -8.16 -16.20 -1.98
N PHE A 90 -7.14 -16.06 -2.81
CA PHE A 90 -6.71 -17.08 -3.75
C PHE A 90 -6.14 -18.32 -3.08
N GLN A 91 -5.60 -18.20 -1.87
CA GLN A 91 -5.08 -19.36 -1.13
C GLN A 91 -6.17 -20.15 -0.42
N ASP A 92 -7.10 -19.49 0.27
CA ASP A 92 -7.98 -20.14 1.25
C ASP A 92 -9.50 -20.04 0.94
N PHE A 93 -9.94 -19.13 0.02
CA PHE A 93 -11.36 -18.79 -0.08
C PHE A 93 -11.99 -18.99 -1.46
N THR A 94 -11.22 -18.98 -2.54
CA THR A 94 -11.76 -19.16 -3.89
C THR A 94 -10.81 -19.97 -4.77
N ALA A 95 -11.39 -20.77 -5.68
CA ALA A 95 -10.64 -21.48 -6.72
C ALA A 95 -10.54 -20.66 -8.03
N GLU A 96 -11.26 -19.55 -8.08
CA GLU A 96 -11.29 -18.69 -9.24
C GLU A 96 -9.96 -17.92 -9.41
N LYS A 97 -9.61 -17.60 -10.65
CA LYS A 97 -8.37 -16.87 -10.98
C LYS A 97 -8.57 -15.36 -11.10
N THR A 98 -9.80 -14.88 -10.95
CA THR A 98 -10.12 -13.45 -11.00
C THR A 98 -11.15 -13.12 -9.92
N ILE A 99 -10.87 -12.09 -9.17
CA ILE A 99 -11.76 -11.55 -8.12
C ILE A 99 -11.99 -10.07 -8.32
N TYR A 100 -13.08 -9.57 -7.75
CA TYR A 100 -13.58 -8.21 -7.90
C TYR A 100 -13.75 -7.57 -6.52
N PHE A 101 -12.93 -6.59 -6.20
CA PHE A 101 -13.12 -5.79 -4.99
C PHE A 101 -14.00 -4.59 -5.26
N HIS A 102 -15.14 -4.52 -4.62
CA HIS A 102 -16.02 -3.36 -4.60
C HIS A 102 -15.50 -2.36 -3.56
N VAL A 103 -15.05 -1.22 -4.02
CA VAL A 103 -14.45 -0.17 -3.18
C VAL A 103 -15.36 1.04 -3.16
N LYS A 104 -15.80 1.44 -1.98
CA LYS A 104 -16.66 2.60 -1.79
C LYS A 104 -16.06 3.84 -2.47
N ASN A 105 -16.84 4.51 -3.32
CA ASN A 105 -16.47 5.71 -4.07
C ASN A 105 -15.33 5.57 -5.11
N LEU A 106 -14.74 4.37 -5.28
CA LEU A 106 -13.67 4.14 -6.26
C LEU A 106 -14.05 3.12 -7.35
N GLY A 107 -15.19 2.41 -7.18
CA GLY A 107 -15.67 1.42 -8.14
C GLY A 107 -15.14 0.02 -7.88
N ILE A 108 -14.90 -0.74 -8.95
CA ILE A 108 -14.51 -2.15 -8.87
C ILE A 108 -13.05 -2.28 -9.29
N PHE A 109 -12.25 -2.91 -8.43
CA PHE A 109 -10.88 -3.29 -8.74
C PHE A 109 -10.84 -4.75 -9.17
N ILE A 110 -10.29 -5.01 -10.33
CA ILE A 110 -10.13 -6.36 -10.87
C ILE A 110 -8.74 -6.85 -10.49
N VAL A 111 -8.70 -8.01 -9.84
CA VAL A 111 -7.46 -8.65 -9.41
C VAL A 111 -7.44 -10.07 -9.95
N SER A 112 -6.37 -10.48 -10.59
CA SER A 112 -6.21 -11.80 -11.18
C SER A 112 -4.91 -12.47 -10.74
N GLN A 113 -4.95 -13.80 -10.67
CA GLN A 113 -3.76 -14.62 -10.47
C GLN A 113 -3.30 -15.19 -11.81
N ALA A 114 -2.08 -14.84 -12.20
CA ALA A 114 -1.42 -15.36 -13.40
C ALA A 114 -1.01 -16.84 -13.23
N GLU A 115 -0.68 -17.52 -14.33
CA GLU A 115 -0.26 -18.93 -14.32
C GLU A 115 1.01 -19.17 -13.50
N ASP A 116 1.92 -18.19 -13.45
CA ASP A 116 3.13 -18.23 -12.63
C ASP A 116 2.89 -17.92 -11.13
N GLY A 117 1.62 -17.79 -10.73
CA GLY A 117 1.20 -17.50 -9.36
C GLY A 117 1.26 -16.02 -8.95
N LYS A 118 1.77 -15.14 -9.80
CA LYS A 118 1.79 -13.70 -9.53
C LYS A 118 0.38 -13.12 -9.52
N ILE A 119 0.16 -12.13 -8.68
CA ILE A 119 -1.10 -11.41 -8.58
C ILE A 119 -0.98 -10.11 -9.38
N GLN A 120 -1.88 -9.93 -10.31
CA GLN A 120 -2.02 -8.73 -11.13
C GLN A 120 -3.21 -7.90 -10.63
N MET A 121 -2.97 -6.62 -10.35
CA MET A 121 -3.99 -5.67 -9.94
C MET A 121 -4.13 -4.56 -10.98
N ASN A 122 -5.35 -4.27 -11.40
CA ASN A 122 -5.63 -3.19 -12.33
C ASN A 122 -6.21 -1.98 -11.57
N PHE A 123 -5.42 -0.91 -11.46
CA PHE A 123 -5.81 0.32 -10.79
C PHE A 123 -5.88 1.51 -11.73
N PRO A 124 -6.74 2.50 -11.46
CA PRO A 124 -6.75 3.76 -12.20
C PRO A 124 -5.41 4.49 -12.11
N ILE A 125 -4.90 4.95 -13.24
CA ILE A 125 -3.65 5.71 -13.29
C ILE A 125 -3.87 7.10 -12.67
N ARG A 126 -3.06 7.46 -11.69
CA ARG A 126 -2.98 8.80 -11.12
C ARG A 126 -1.72 9.51 -11.60
N ARG A 127 -1.81 10.13 -12.77
CA ARG A 127 -0.68 10.83 -13.37
C ARG A 127 -0.21 11.98 -12.49
N ALA A 128 1.10 12.03 -12.24
CA ALA A 128 1.73 13.16 -11.59
C ALA A 128 2.18 14.18 -12.65
N GLN A 129 2.15 15.45 -12.27
CA GLN A 129 2.63 16.56 -13.10
C GLN A 129 3.92 17.11 -12.51
N LYS A 130 4.89 17.45 -13.36
CA LYS A 130 6.12 18.09 -12.93
C LYS A 130 5.80 19.45 -12.34
N VAL A 131 6.36 19.72 -11.16
CA VAL A 131 6.21 21.00 -10.47
C VAL A 131 7.59 21.63 -10.22
N THR A 132 7.64 22.95 -10.35
CA THR A 132 8.85 23.74 -10.06
C THR A 132 8.73 24.47 -8.72
N GLU A 133 7.48 24.63 -8.23
CA GLU A 133 7.17 25.22 -6.93
C GLU A 133 6.61 24.15 -6.01
N TYR A 134 7.23 23.96 -4.86
CA TYR A 134 6.84 23.05 -3.80
C TYR A 134 7.33 23.60 -2.45
N PRO A 135 6.75 23.16 -1.32
CA PRO A 135 7.15 23.66 0.00
C PRO A 135 8.63 23.43 0.29
N ASP A 136 9.32 24.44 0.81
CA ASP A 136 10.74 24.36 1.19
C ASP A 136 11.01 23.21 2.16
N ILE A 137 10.01 22.86 2.99
CA ILE A 137 10.11 21.75 3.95
C ILE A 137 10.35 20.41 3.26
N LEU A 138 9.84 20.21 2.03
CA LEU A 138 10.12 18.99 1.26
C LEU A 138 11.63 18.86 0.96
N ARG A 139 12.28 19.97 0.59
CA ARG A 139 13.73 20.03 0.35
C ARG A 139 14.52 19.81 1.63
N GLN A 140 14.06 20.40 2.74
CA GLN A 140 14.74 20.30 4.04
C GLN A 140 14.64 18.90 4.62
N ALA A 141 13.54 18.18 4.32
CA ALA A 141 13.29 16.84 4.82
C ALA A 141 14.12 15.75 4.14
N LEU A 142 14.63 16.02 2.94
CA LEU A 142 15.40 15.04 2.15
C LEU A 142 16.90 15.31 2.28
N SER A 143 17.66 14.25 2.54
CA SER A 143 19.11 14.36 2.83
C SER A 143 19.98 14.44 1.57
N LYS A 144 19.44 14.03 0.41
CA LYS A 144 20.16 13.98 -0.86
C LYS A 144 19.63 15.00 -1.87
N PRO A 145 20.48 15.51 -2.78
CA PRO A 145 20.01 16.30 -3.91
C PRO A 145 19.15 15.45 -4.84
N PHE A 146 18.10 16.04 -5.39
CA PHE A 146 17.20 15.38 -6.31
C PHE A 146 17.04 16.17 -7.61
N LYS A 147 16.58 15.50 -8.65
CA LYS A 147 16.51 15.99 -10.04
C LYS A 147 15.22 16.73 -10.35
N ASN A 148 14.09 16.11 -10.04
CA ASN A 148 12.77 16.64 -10.35
C ASN A 148 11.78 16.35 -9.21
N VAL A 149 10.73 17.18 -9.16
CA VAL A 149 9.57 16.95 -8.31
C VAL A 149 8.32 16.90 -9.16
N TYR A 150 7.49 15.91 -8.91
CA TYR A 150 6.16 15.77 -9.49
C TYR A 150 5.12 15.72 -8.38
N LEU A 151 3.90 16.11 -8.69
CA LEU A 151 2.79 16.12 -7.74
C LEU A 151 1.56 15.49 -8.40
N ASN A 152 0.88 14.65 -7.64
CA ASN A 152 -0.49 14.22 -7.91
C ASN A 152 -1.38 14.46 -6.69
N SER A 153 -2.63 13.98 -6.72
CA SER A 153 -3.59 14.18 -5.61
C SER A 153 -3.21 13.46 -4.30
N GLN A 154 -2.17 12.63 -4.29
CA GLN A 154 -1.78 11.83 -3.13
C GLN A 154 -0.39 12.14 -2.61
N ALA A 155 0.56 12.47 -3.49
CA ALA A 155 1.97 12.52 -3.11
C ALA A 155 2.78 13.50 -3.96
N TYR A 156 3.84 14.03 -3.37
CA TYR A 156 5.02 14.47 -4.09
C TYR A 156 5.82 13.23 -4.51
N ILE A 157 6.21 13.18 -5.77
CA ILE A 157 7.10 12.16 -6.31
C ILE A 157 8.43 12.86 -6.62
N VAL A 158 9.47 12.51 -5.90
CA VAL A 158 10.78 13.12 -6.00
C VAL A 158 11.72 12.18 -6.75
N GLU A 159 12.19 12.62 -7.91
CA GLU A 159 13.09 11.87 -8.77
C GLU A 159 14.54 12.18 -8.41
N TYR A 160 15.28 11.16 -8.08
CA TYR A 160 16.73 11.21 -7.84
C TYR A 160 17.50 10.84 -9.10
N GLU A 161 18.77 11.18 -9.12
CA GLU A 161 19.66 10.86 -10.26
C GLU A 161 20.00 9.36 -10.29
N THR A 162 20.23 8.75 -9.13
CA THR A 162 20.70 7.36 -9.04
C THR A 162 19.84 6.51 -8.10
N VAL A 163 19.86 5.20 -8.33
CA VAL A 163 19.26 4.20 -7.44
C VAL A 163 19.90 4.25 -6.05
N GLU A 164 21.21 4.47 -5.97
CA GLU A 164 21.93 4.57 -4.70
C GLU A 164 21.47 5.75 -3.85
N ASP A 165 21.11 6.87 -4.46
CA ASP A 165 20.53 8.02 -3.74
C ASP A 165 19.20 7.64 -3.09
N VAL A 166 18.34 6.88 -3.78
CA VAL A 166 17.08 6.40 -3.21
C VAL A 166 17.30 5.42 -2.07
N LEU A 167 18.24 4.47 -2.24
CA LEU A 167 18.53 3.45 -1.22
C LEU A 167 19.15 4.04 0.04
N SER A 168 20.05 5.02 -0.13
CA SER A 168 20.78 5.66 0.97
C SER A 168 20.06 6.89 1.55
N GLU A 169 18.92 7.32 0.98
CA GLU A 169 18.14 8.45 1.51
C GLU A 169 17.65 8.17 2.94
N GLN A 170 17.86 9.14 3.81
CA GLN A 170 17.39 9.13 5.19
C GLN A 170 16.56 10.39 5.46
N PRO A 171 15.28 10.40 5.09
CA PRO A 171 14.46 11.58 5.24
C PRO A 171 14.15 11.89 6.71
N ASP A 172 14.04 13.17 7.04
CA ASP A 172 13.48 13.61 8.32
C ASP A 172 11.94 13.45 8.27
N LEU A 173 11.46 12.38 8.92
CA LEU A 173 10.02 12.06 8.94
C LEU A 173 9.19 13.12 9.70
N ASN A 174 9.77 13.82 10.68
CA ASN A 174 9.07 14.90 11.39
C ASN A 174 8.85 16.12 10.48
N LEU A 175 9.79 16.40 9.59
CA LEU A 175 9.60 17.42 8.57
C LEU A 175 8.60 16.97 7.51
N LEU A 176 8.68 15.74 7.02
CA LEU A 176 7.71 15.23 6.07
C LEU A 176 6.28 15.21 6.63
N GLN A 177 6.10 14.95 7.91
CA GLN A 177 4.80 15.00 8.57
C GLN A 177 4.14 16.38 8.47
N GLN A 178 4.91 17.46 8.42
CA GLN A 178 4.40 18.82 8.29
C GLN A 178 3.84 19.13 6.90
N LEU A 179 4.05 18.26 5.90
CA LEU A 179 3.34 18.33 4.60
C LEU A 179 1.86 17.92 4.71
N GLY A 180 1.41 17.48 5.89
CA GLY A 180 0.03 17.07 6.14
C GLY A 180 -0.31 15.74 5.47
N GLU A 181 -1.47 15.67 4.84
CA GLU A 181 -1.96 14.44 4.19
C GLU A 181 -1.22 14.12 2.88
N ILE A 182 -0.45 15.04 2.33
CA ILE A 182 0.33 14.81 1.11
C ILE A 182 1.57 13.99 1.46
N ARG A 183 1.64 12.80 0.91
CA ARG A 183 2.71 11.82 1.12
C ARG A 183 3.94 12.13 0.26
N THR A 184 5.04 11.46 0.51
CA THR A 184 6.26 11.62 -0.30
C THR A 184 6.74 10.26 -0.80
N ALA A 185 6.91 10.14 -2.11
CA ALA A 185 7.58 9.02 -2.75
C ALA A 185 8.91 9.52 -3.33
N ILE A 186 9.98 8.76 -3.13
CA ILE A 186 11.26 9.00 -3.79
C ILE A 186 11.51 7.90 -4.80
N THR A 187 12.06 8.23 -5.95
CA THR A 187 12.29 7.26 -7.04
C THR A 187 13.54 7.61 -7.85
N ALA A 188 14.15 6.61 -8.45
CA ALA A 188 15.17 6.77 -9.49
C ALA A 188 14.96 5.73 -10.58
N GLN A 189 15.28 6.10 -11.81
CA GLN A 189 15.30 5.17 -12.94
C GLN A 189 16.53 4.27 -12.85
N ASN A 190 16.37 3.02 -13.25
CA ASN A 190 17.47 2.12 -13.50
C ASN A 190 17.78 2.20 -15.00
N ASP A 191 19.03 2.36 -15.38
CA ASP A 191 19.51 2.85 -16.72
C ASP A 191 19.07 2.07 -17.98
N THR A 192 18.03 1.28 -17.96
CA THR A 192 17.75 0.36 -19.07
C THR A 192 16.35 0.36 -19.69
N VAL A 193 15.28 1.02 -19.16
CA VAL A 193 13.95 1.00 -19.87
C VAL A 193 12.95 2.08 -19.43
N ASP A 194 11.96 2.40 -20.27
CA ASP A 194 10.82 3.31 -20.04
C ASP A 194 9.90 2.91 -18.87
N VAL A 195 9.51 3.87 -18.09
CA VAL A 195 8.98 3.80 -16.72
C VAL A 195 7.68 3.01 -16.51
N ALA A 196 7.74 2.02 -15.61
CA ALA A 196 6.59 1.61 -14.79
C ALA A 196 7.03 1.51 -13.31
N ILE A 197 6.31 2.18 -12.40
CA ILE A 197 6.67 2.25 -10.97
C ILE A 197 6.40 0.91 -10.28
N THR A 198 7.46 0.19 -9.87
CA THR A 198 7.37 -1.01 -9.04
C THR A 198 8.42 -1.01 -7.94
N ALA A 199 8.06 -1.51 -6.76
CA ALA A 199 8.94 -1.58 -5.61
C ALA A 199 9.91 -2.77 -5.69
N GLN A 200 11.15 -2.54 -5.34
CA GLN A 200 12.36 -3.38 -5.25
C GLN A 200 13.23 -3.45 -6.51
N ALA A 201 14.38 -2.76 -6.41
CA ALA A 201 15.43 -2.85 -7.41
C ALA A 201 16.24 -4.13 -7.24
N THR A 202 16.08 -4.99 -8.21
CA THR A 202 17.11 -5.91 -8.67
C THR A 202 17.34 -5.60 -10.14
N GLU A 203 18.34 -6.18 -10.80
CA GLU A 203 18.61 -6.04 -12.25
C GLU A 203 17.39 -6.30 -13.19
N LYS A 204 16.22 -6.59 -12.61
CA LYS A 204 14.94 -6.91 -13.27
C LYS A 204 13.93 -5.78 -13.33
N TYR A 205 14.16 -4.63 -12.70
CA TYR A 205 13.14 -3.59 -12.57
C TYR A 205 13.62 -2.25 -13.14
N ASP A 206 12.72 -1.53 -13.81
CA ASP A 206 13.00 -0.28 -14.50
C ASP A 206 13.25 0.90 -13.56
N CYS A 207 12.76 0.82 -12.32
CA CYS A 207 12.99 1.83 -11.30
C CYS A 207 12.93 1.26 -9.89
N ILE A 208 13.45 2.02 -8.94
CA ILE A 208 13.28 1.80 -7.51
C ILE A 208 12.48 2.95 -6.90
N SER A 209 11.64 2.65 -5.92
CA SER A 209 10.96 3.69 -5.16
C SER A 209 10.82 3.34 -3.67
N ARG A 210 10.78 4.36 -2.83
CA ARG A 210 10.41 4.29 -1.41
C ARG A 210 9.29 5.28 -1.14
N TYR A 211 8.38 4.93 -0.25
CA TYR A 211 7.17 5.72 0.02
C TYR A 211 7.07 6.03 1.51
N PHE A 212 6.81 7.30 1.82
CA PHE A 212 6.75 7.82 3.18
C PHE A 212 5.39 8.46 3.43
N ALA A 213 4.72 8.04 4.50
CA ALA A 213 3.40 8.53 4.91
C ALA A 213 3.35 8.75 6.44
N PRO A 214 4.20 9.66 6.99
CA PRO A 214 4.36 9.78 8.44
C PRO A 214 3.16 10.42 9.16
N ALA A 215 2.18 10.97 8.42
CA ALA A 215 0.97 11.59 8.96
C ALA A 215 -0.26 10.66 8.94
N VAL A 216 -0.11 9.41 8.50
CA VAL A 216 -1.23 8.45 8.32
C VAL A 216 -1.13 7.30 9.30
#